data_bd5d101655839b6f9e8084ef02ac3576
#
_entry.id   bd5d101655839b6f9e8084ef02ac3576
#
_cell.length_a   1.000
_cell.length_b   1.000
_cell.length_c   1.000
_cell.angle_alpha   90.00
_cell.angle_beta   90.00
_cell.angle_gamma   90.00
#
_symmetry.space_group_name_H-M   'P 1'
#
loop_
_entity.id
_entity.type
_entity.pdbx_description
1 polymer ?
#
loop_
_entity_poly.entity_id
_entity_poly.type
_entity_poly.pdbx_seq_one_letter_code
_entity_poly.pdbx_strand_id
1 'polypeptide(L)'
;EAIGTTLEGTDRPLLIASGTLGLAPGRVGTEHDTPELGLHPRVANARAALSFADRGVPSLIVRFAPTVHGTGDHGFMATLVDIARDKGVSGYIEDGANRWPAVHRFDAAHLVRLAVEGAAAGSVLHAVADTGVPTRVIAEAIGRGLNVPVVSVPSGRAVDHFSWLGGFFAADAPASNTLTRELLGWEPIHPGLIEDLDKGHYFQN
;
A
#
# COMPACT_ATOMS: atom_id res chain seq x y z
N GLU A 1 -16.83 -10.60 -12.49
CA GLU A 1 -17.69 -11.81 -12.52
C GLU A 1 -17.23 -12.80 -13.60
N ALA A 2 -17.07 -12.42 -14.88
CA ALA A 2 -16.72 -13.32 -15.97
C ALA A 2 -15.52 -14.24 -15.67
N ILE A 3 -14.42 -13.67 -15.15
CA ILE A 3 -13.21 -14.45 -14.80
C ILE A 3 -13.54 -15.49 -13.72
N GLY A 4 -14.21 -15.09 -12.63
CA GLY A 4 -14.55 -16.00 -11.54
C GLY A 4 -15.45 -17.16 -12.02
N THR A 5 -16.47 -16.86 -12.83
CA THR A 5 -17.34 -17.90 -13.40
C THR A 5 -16.58 -18.88 -14.30
N THR A 6 -15.59 -18.38 -15.07
CA THR A 6 -14.76 -19.28 -15.93
C THR A 6 -13.85 -20.20 -15.12
N LEU A 7 -13.51 -19.81 -13.88
CA LEU A 7 -12.64 -20.58 -13.00
C LEU A 7 -13.39 -21.64 -12.16
N GLU A 8 -14.73 -21.62 -12.14
CA GLU A 8 -15.52 -22.62 -11.42
C GLU A 8 -15.22 -24.04 -11.95
N GLY A 9 -15.08 -24.98 -11.02
CA GLY A 9 -14.71 -26.36 -11.35
C GLY A 9 -13.27 -26.53 -11.83
N THR A 10 -12.44 -25.48 -11.70
CA THR A 10 -10.99 -25.56 -11.91
C THR A 10 -10.29 -25.27 -10.57
N ASP A 11 -9.22 -25.92 -10.26
CA ASP A 11 -8.43 -25.62 -9.04
C ASP A 11 -7.51 -24.40 -9.22
N ARG A 12 -7.83 -23.51 -10.18
CA ARG A 12 -7.03 -22.33 -10.46
C ARG A 12 -7.38 -21.18 -9.52
N PRO A 13 -6.40 -20.58 -8.83
CA PRO A 13 -6.66 -19.48 -7.92
C PRO A 13 -7.04 -18.17 -8.64
N LEU A 14 -7.92 -17.39 -7.99
CA LEU A 14 -8.27 -16.03 -8.37
C LEU A 14 -7.74 -15.05 -7.31
N LEU A 15 -6.66 -14.36 -7.59
CA LEU A 15 -6.13 -13.34 -6.72
C LEU A 15 -6.52 -11.94 -7.24
N ILE A 16 -7.11 -11.12 -6.36
CA ILE A 16 -7.44 -9.73 -6.64
C ILE A 16 -6.58 -8.80 -5.78
N ALA A 17 -5.98 -7.81 -6.43
CA ALA A 17 -5.28 -6.73 -5.76
C ALA A 17 -6.28 -5.70 -5.20
N SER A 18 -6.10 -5.33 -3.93
CA SER A 18 -6.83 -4.25 -3.25
C SER A 18 -5.83 -3.34 -2.53
N GLY A 19 -6.26 -2.49 -1.61
CA GLY A 19 -5.41 -1.59 -0.85
C GLY A 19 -5.78 -1.53 0.62
N THR A 20 -4.86 -1.00 1.44
CA THR A 20 -5.05 -0.79 2.87
C THR A 20 -5.56 0.61 3.22
N LEU A 21 -5.53 1.58 2.28
CA LEU A 21 -6.03 2.94 2.51
C LEU A 21 -7.52 2.94 2.88
N GLY A 22 -7.86 3.63 3.98
CA GLY A 22 -9.23 3.75 4.46
C GLY A 22 -9.79 2.49 5.12
N LEU A 23 -8.96 1.49 5.41
CA LEU A 23 -9.39 0.21 5.98
C LEU A 23 -9.94 0.35 7.40
N ALA A 24 -9.28 1.12 8.26
CA ALA A 24 -9.62 1.24 9.68
C ALA A 24 -9.27 2.65 10.20
N PRO A 25 -10.12 3.66 9.96
CA PRO A 25 -9.85 5.03 10.40
C PRO A 25 -9.55 5.12 11.90
N GLY A 26 -8.48 5.80 12.27
CA GLY A 26 -8.08 6.06 13.67
C GLY A 26 -7.37 4.92 14.40
N ARG A 27 -7.15 3.76 13.75
CA ARG A 27 -6.42 2.63 14.34
C ARG A 27 -5.62 1.84 13.30
N VAL A 28 -4.81 0.91 13.77
CA VAL A 28 -4.12 -0.03 12.87
C VAL A 28 -5.16 -0.97 12.24
N GLY A 29 -5.21 -0.99 10.91
CA GLY A 29 -6.04 -1.93 10.16
C GLY A 29 -5.45 -3.33 10.17
N THR A 30 -6.32 -4.33 10.23
CA THR A 30 -5.97 -5.75 10.22
C THR A 30 -6.60 -6.48 9.04
N GLU A 31 -6.18 -7.69 8.77
CA GLU A 31 -6.75 -8.52 7.71
C GLU A 31 -8.24 -8.85 7.94
N HIS A 32 -8.69 -8.83 9.19
CA HIS A 32 -10.10 -9.06 9.56
C HIS A 32 -11.00 -7.85 9.26
N ASP A 33 -10.43 -6.67 9.07
CA ASP A 33 -11.22 -5.48 8.80
C ASP A 33 -11.86 -5.53 7.41
N THR A 34 -13.09 -5.07 7.35
CA THR A 34 -13.84 -4.98 6.09
C THR A 34 -14.09 -3.52 5.74
N PRO A 35 -13.50 -2.99 4.65
CA PRO A 35 -13.75 -1.62 4.24
C PRO A 35 -15.24 -1.39 3.92
N GLU A 36 -15.72 -0.17 4.16
CA GLU A 36 -17.07 0.22 3.79
C GLU A 36 -17.30 0.17 2.27
N LEU A 37 -18.47 -0.34 1.87
CA LEU A 37 -18.90 -0.30 0.48
C LEU A 37 -19.09 1.16 0.04
N GLY A 38 -18.53 1.50 -1.11
CA GLY A 38 -18.61 2.88 -1.64
C GLY A 38 -17.37 3.71 -1.37
N LEU A 39 -16.49 3.31 -0.46
CA LEU A 39 -15.22 4.00 -0.23
C LEU A 39 -14.36 4.05 -1.50
N HIS A 40 -14.29 2.96 -2.23
CA HIS A 40 -13.59 2.85 -3.51
C HIS A 40 -14.14 1.68 -4.33
N PRO A 41 -14.21 1.77 -5.68
CA PRO A 41 -14.70 0.67 -6.53
C PRO A 41 -13.97 -0.67 -6.31
N ARG A 42 -12.70 -0.65 -5.93
CA ARG A 42 -11.92 -1.87 -5.61
C ARG A 42 -12.50 -2.66 -4.44
N VAL A 43 -13.20 -2.03 -3.50
CA VAL A 43 -13.84 -2.72 -2.36
C VAL A 43 -14.95 -3.64 -2.86
N ALA A 44 -15.80 -3.16 -3.76
CA ALA A 44 -16.85 -3.96 -4.38
C ALA A 44 -16.28 -5.12 -5.20
N ASN A 45 -15.23 -4.86 -5.99
CA ASN A 45 -14.54 -5.89 -6.77
C ASN A 45 -13.90 -6.97 -5.88
N ALA A 46 -13.30 -6.56 -4.77
CA ALA A 46 -12.70 -7.47 -3.80
C ALA A 46 -13.76 -8.38 -3.15
N ARG A 47 -14.91 -7.83 -2.74
CA ARG A 47 -16.04 -8.63 -2.22
C ARG A 47 -16.58 -9.59 -3.26
N ALA A 48 -16.77 -9.14 -4.48
CA ALA A 48 -17.24 -9.98 -5.57
C ALA A 48 -16.26 -11.12 -5.86
N ALA A 49 -14.95 -10.88 -5.76
CA ALA A 49 -13.95 -11.94 -5.91
C ALA A 49 -14.03 -12.96 -4.77
N LEU A 50 -14.11 -12.51 -3.51
CA LEU A 50 -14.20 -13.41 -2.35
C LEU A 50 -15.45 -14.30 -2.38
N SER A 51 -16.59 -13.82 -2.91
CA SER A 51 -17.81 -14.65 -2.99
C SER A 51 -17.67 -15.87 -3.91
N PHE A 52 -16.65 -15.91 -4.77
CA PHE A 52 -16.35 -17.10 -5.57
C PHE A 52 -15.73 -18.24 -4.75
N ALA A 53 -15.23 -17.98 -3.53
CA ALA A 53 -14.78 -19.02 -2.62
C ALA A 53 -15.93 -20.00 -2.28
N ASP A 54 -17.15 -19.49 -2.06
CA ASP A 54 -18.36 -20.28 -1.81
C ASP A 54 -18.80 -21.10 -3.04
N ARG A 55 -18.28 -20.78 -4.21
CA ARG A 55 -18.52 -21.45 -5.49
C ARG A 55 -17.38 -22.38 -5.90
N GLY A 56 -16.47 -22.67 -4.98
CA GLY A 56 -15.35 -23.61 -5.18
C GLY A 56 -14.18 -23.05 -5.98
N VAL A 57 -14.10 -21.73 -6.20
CA VAL A 57 -12.91 -21.10 -6.77
C VAL A 57 -11.97 -20.71 -5.63
N PRO A 58 -10.67 -21.06 -5.66
CA PRO A 58 -9.69 -20.61 -4.68
C PRO A 58 -9.43 -19.08 -4.82
N SER A 59 -10.43 -18.27 -4.45
CA SER A 59 -10.36 -16.82 -4.56
C SER A 59 -9.81 -16.19 -3.29
N LEU A 60 -8.96 -15.18 -3.45
CA LEU A 60 -8.29 -14.49 -2.35
C LEU A 60 -7.97 -13.03 -2.70
N ILE A 61 -7.67 -12.23 -1.69
CA ILE A 61 -7.31 -10.83 -1.83
C ILE A 61 -5.94 -10.58 -1.23
N VAL A 62 -5.11 -9.82 -1.94
CA VAL A 62 -3.93 -9.16 -1.38
C VAL A 62 -4.19 -7.65 -1.33
N ARG A 63 -4.18 -7.08 -0.13
CA ARG A 63 -4.24 -5.64 0.10
C ARG A 63 -2.83 -5.09 0.18
N PHE A 64 -2.48 -4.28 -0.78
CA PHE A 64 -1.16 -3.65 -0.84
C PHE A 64 -1.14 -2.37 0.02
N ALA A 65 0.00 -2.13 0.65
CA ALA A 65 0.32 -0.83 1.17
C ALA A 65 0.24 0.24 0.07
N PRO A 66 -0.11 1.51 0.37
CA PRO A 66 -0.06 2.60 -0.60
C PRO A 66 1.37 2.79 -1.15
N THR A 67 2.36 2.48 -0.33
CA THR A 67 3.76 2.58 -0.72
C THR A 67 4.34 1.20 -1.00
N VAL A 68 4.27 0.75 -2.25
CA VAL A 68 5.05 -0.38 -2.76
C VAL A 68 6.31 0.20 -3.40
N HIS A 69 7.44 0.13 -2.70
CA HIS A 69 8.67 0.86 -3.06
C HIS A 69 9.78 -0.06 -3.58
N GLY A 70 10.83 0.54 -4.11
CA GLY A 70 12.01 -0.15 -4.64
C GLY A 70 12.49 0.44 -5.96
N THR A 71 13.66 0.05 -6.41
CA THR A 71 14.23 0.52 -7.68
C THR A 71 13.24 0.30 -8.84
N GLY A 72 12.96 1.36 -9.60
CA GLY A 72 12.02 1.35 -10.73
C GLY A 72 10.55 1.48 -10.28
N ASP A 73 10.29 1.99 -9.07
CA ASP A 73 8.96 2.40 -8.64
C ASP A 73 8.43 3.55 -9.52
N HIS A 74 7.15 3.45 -9.90
CA HIS A 74 6.39 4.48 -10.61
C HIS A 74 5.12 4.88 -9.85
N GLY A 75 5.04 4.52 -8.57
CA GLY A 75 3.87 4.72 -7.71
C GLY A 75 3.93 6.02 -6.91
N PHE A 76 3.34 5.97 -5.74
CA PHE A 76 3.15 7.16 -4.90
C PHE A 76 4.48 7.75 -4.43
N MET A 77 5.48 6.90 -4.14
CA MET A 77 6.76 7.39 -3.65
C MET A 77 7.52 8.14 -4.74
N ALA A 78 7.61 7.59 -5.94
CA ALA A 78 8.19 8.28 -7.10
C ALA A 78 7.46 9.62 -7.35
N THR A 79 6.12 9.63 -7.27
CA THR A 79 5.32 10.85 -7.43
C THR A 79 5.64 11.91 -6.37
N LEU A 80 5.82 11.52 -5.09
CA LEU A 80 6.19 12.47 -4.03
C LEU A 80 7.59 13.07 -4.25
N VAL A 81 8.54 12.24 -4.71
CA VAL A 81 9.89 12.69 -5.06
C VAL A 81 9.86 13.66 -6.23
N ASP A 82 9.09 13.38 -7.27
CA ASP A 82 8.95 14.27 -8.43
C ASP A 82 8.31 15.62 -8.05
N ILE A 83 7.24 15.58 -7.24
CA ILE A 83 6.62 16.81 -6.70
C ILE A 83 7.63 17.65 -5.90
N ALA A 84 8.43 16.99 -5.05
CA ALA A 84 9.42 17.68 -4.24
C ALA A 84 10.54 18.29 -5.12
N ARG A 85 10.96 17.58 -6.16
CA ARG A 85 11.96 18.06 -7.16
C ARG A 85 11.43 19.28 -7.92
N ASP A 86 10.21 19.19 -8.44
CA ASP A 86 9.58 20.25 -9.24
C ASP A 86 9.33 21.52 -8.42
N LYS A 87 8.95 21.36 -7.16
CA LYS A 87 8.65 22.50 -6.26
C LYS A 87 9.86 23.04 -5.51
N GLY A 88 10.99 22.31 -5.52
CA GLY A 88 12.17 22.68 -4.73
C GLY A 88 11.96 22.58 -3.22
N VAL A 89 10.90 21.89 -2.76
CA VAL A 89 10.61 21.65 -1.35
C VAL A 89 9.92 20.30 -1.17
N SER A 90 10.27 19.57 -0.10
CA SER A 90 9.59 18.33 0.27
C SER A 90 8.50 18.64 1.32
N GLY A 91 7.26 18.30 1.02
CA GLY A 91 6.10 18.63 1.85
C GLY A 91 5.57 17.45 2.68
N TYR A 92 5.00 17.76 3.85
CA TYR A 92 4.10 16.88 4.59
C TYR A 92 2.87 17.68 5.03
N ILE A 93 1.74 17.02 5.33
CA ILE A 93 0.49 17.71 5.66
C ILE A 93 0.40 17.92 7.17
N GLU A 94 0.05 19.16 7.61
CA GLU A 94 -0.09 19.60 9.00
C GLU A 94 1.17 19.29 9.84
N ASP A 95 1.06 18.41 10.84
CA ASP A 95 2.19 17.93 11.65
C ASP A 95 2.92 16.72 11.07
N GLY A 96 2.35 16.09 10.03
CA GLY A 96 2.90 14.91 9.37
C GLY A 96 2.92 13.66 10.25
N ALA A 97 2.09 13.62 11.31
CA ALA A 97 1.98 12.46 12.19
C ALA A 97 1.16 11.32 11.58
N ASN A 98 0.38 11.58 10.54
CA ASN A 98 -0.36 10.55 9.80
C ASN A 98 0.61 9.56 9.14
N ARG A 99 0.24 8.29 9.17
CA ARG A 99 1.13 7.16 8.85
C ARG A 99 0.70 6.44 7.59
N TRP A 100 1.69 6.12 6.77
CA TRP A 100 1.51 5.28 5.59
C TRP A 100 2.27 3.97 5.75
N PRO A 101 1.61 2.82 5.60
CA PRO A 101 2.30 1.54 5.55
C PRO A 101 3.09 1.42 4.24
N ALA A 102 4.13 0.58 4.28
CA ALA A 102 4.98 0.37 3.13
C ALA A 102 5.39 -1.10 2.99
N VAL A 103 5.78 -1.48 1.80
CA VAL A 103 6.36 -2.80 1.52
C VAL A 103 7.33 -2.70 0.33
N HIS A 104 8.47 -3.35 0.43
CA HIS A 104 9.37 -3.45 -0.70
C HIS A 104 8.74 -4.34 -1.80
N ARG A 105 8.89 -3.93 -3.07
CA ARG A 105 8.27 -4.60 -4.22
C ARG A 105 8.59 -6.09 -4.33
N PHE A 106 9.78 -6.51 -3.93
CA PHE A 106 10.16 -7.93 -3.97
C PHE A 106 9.51 -8.74 -2.85
N ASP A 107 9.32 -8.15 -1.65
CA ASP A 107 8.56 -8.79 -0.58
C ASP A 107 7.08 -8.89 -0.94
N ALA A 108 6.52 -7.86 -1.56
CA ALA A 108 5.16 -7.89 -2.10
C ALA A 108 5.00 -8.98 -3.17
N ALA A 109 5.94 -9.10 -4.10
CA ALA A 109 5.92 -10.14 -5.12
C ALA A 109 6.06 -11.55 -4.53
N HIS A 110 6.92 -11.71 -3.50
CA HIS A 110 7.06 -12.97 -2.78
C HIS A 110 5.75 -13.36 -2.08
N LEU A 111 5.08 -12.40 -1.42
CA LEU A 111 3.76 -12.65 -0.83
C LEU A 111 2.73 -13.11 -1.87
N VAL A 112 2.65 -12.42 -3.01
CA VAL A 112 1.72 -12.78 -4.09
C VAL A 112 1.96 -14.22 -4.56
N ARG A 113 3.23 -14.63 -4.69
CA ARG A 113 3.58 -16.00 -5.05
C ARG A 113 3.09 -17.01 -4.01
N LEU A 114 3.43 -16.79 -2.73
CA LEU A 114 2.99 -17.66 -1.63
C LEU A 114 1.45 -17.74 -1.56
N ALA A 115 0.78 -16.60 -1.76
CA ALA A 115 -0.67 -16.53 -1.75
C ALA A 115 -1.31 -17.41 -2.85
N VAL A 116 -0.79 -17.31 -4.07
CA VAL A 116 -1.29 -18.09 -5.21
C VAL A 116 -0.98 -19.59 -5.06
N GLU A 117 0.18 -19.93 -4.47
CA GLU A 117 0.63 -21.31 -4.30
C GLU A 117 -0.05 -22.03 -3.13
N GLY A 118 -0.47 -21.32 -2.05
CA GLY A 118 -0.85 -22.00 -0.83
C GLY A 118 -1.91 -21.35 0.06
N ALA A 119 -2.41 -20.14 -0.24
CA ALA A 119 -3.43 -19.54 0.60
C ALA A 119 -4.79 -20.26 0.45
N ALA A 120 -5.49 -20.42 1.57
CA ALA A 120 -6.84 -20.95 1.55
C ALA A 120 -7.82 -20.02 0.80
N ALA A 121 -8.84 -20.61 0.17
CA ALA A 121 -9.92 -19.83 -0.42
C ALA A 121 -10.56 -18.89 0.60
N GLY A 122 -10.90 -17.67 0.20
CA GLY A 122 -11.44 -16.64 1.07
C GLY A 122 -10.40 -15.84 1.85
N SER A 123 -9.10 -16.14 1.71
CA SER A 123 -8.04 -15.41 2.43
C SER A 123 -7.97 -13.95 2.04
N VAL A 124 -7.77 -13.11 3.07
CA VAL A 124 -7.43 -11.69 2.93
C VAL A 124 -6.06 -11.48 3.53
N LEU A 125 -5.12 -11.01 2.73
CA LEU A 125 -3.72 -10.89 3.08
C LEU A 125 -3.25 -9.45 2.94
N HIS A 126 -2.29 -9.01 3.77
CA HIS A 126 -1.72 -7.67 3.72
C HIS A 126 -0.26 -7.69 3.26
N ALA A 127 0.01 -7.10 2.09
CA ALA A 127 1.36 -6.81 1.62
C ALA A 127 1.86 -5.53 2.30
N VAL A 128 2.29 -5.67 3.55
CA VAL A 128 2.76 -4.60 4.43
C VAL A 128 3.99 -5.09 5.17
N ALA A 129 5.11 -4.38 5.10
CA ALA A 129 6.32 -4.60 5.89
C ALA A 129 6.43 -3.55 7.00
N ASP A 130 6.47 -2.27 6.64
CA ASP A 130 6.37 -1.16 7.59
C ASP A 130 4.90 -0.90 7.93
N THR A 131 4.50 -1.12 9.16
CA THR A 131 3.10 -0.97 9.61
C THR A 131 2.55 0.45 9.40
N GLY A 132 3.42 1.47 9.49
CA GLY A 132 3.04 2.86 9.26
C GLY A 132 4.20 3.81 9.50
N VAL A 133 4.70 4.41 8.43
CA VAL A 133 5.75 5.42 8.47
C VAL A 133 5.09 6.81 8.53
N PRO A 134 5.42 7.67 9.51
CA PRO A 134 4.91 9.05 9.55
C PRO A 134 5.26 9.80 8.26
N THR A 135 4.30 10.51 7.67
CA THR A 135 4.52 11.22 6.41
C THR A 135 5.56 12.32 6.51
N ARG A 136 5.75 12.92 7.70
CA ARG A 136 6.86 13.83 7.98
C ARG A 136 8.22 13.15 7.82
N VAL A 137 8.38 11.93 8.33
CA VAL A 137 9.65 11.16 8.20
C VAL A 137 9.93 10.84 6.73
N ILE A 138 8.89 10.52 5.95
CA ILE A 138 9.01 10.34 4.50
C ILE A 138 9.49 11.63 3.84
N ALA A 139 8.85 12.76 4.15
CA ALA A 139 9.22 14.06 3.60
C ALA A 139 10.66 14.47 3.98
N GLU A 140 11.09 14.18 5.21
CA GLU A 140 12.47 14.40 5.67
C GLU A 140 13.48 13.57 4.89
N ALA A 141 13.17 12.29 4.60
CA ALA A 141 14.02 11.44 3.77
C ALA A 141 14.14 11.97 2.33
N ILE A 142 13.02 12.36 1.73
CA ILE A 142 13.00 12.96 0.38
C ILE A 142 13.78 14.29 0.36
N GLY A 143 13.56 15.14 1.38
CA GLY A 143 14.25 16.43 1.49
C GLY A 143 15.77 16.25 1.59
N ARG A 144 16.25 15.27 2.36
CA ARG A 144 17.67 14.91 2.42
C ARG A 144 18.20 14.44 1.06
N GLY A 145 17.48 13.53 0.42
CA GLY A 145 17.92 12.94 -0.87
C GLY A 145 18.00 13.95 -2.02
N LEU A 146 17.07 14.91 -2.05
CA LEU A 146 17.05 15.99 -3.06
C LEU A 146 17.83 17.24 -2.64
N ASN A 147 18.30 17.32 -1.39
CA ASN A 147 18.89 18.53 -0.80
C ASN A 147 17.96 19.75 -0.90
N VAL A 148 16.69 19.59 -0.54
CA VAL A 148 15.67 20.64 -0.53
C VAL A 148 15.08 20.82 0.87
N PRO A 149 14.53 22.00 1.22
CA PRO A 149 13.84 22.23 2.49
C PRO A 149 12.64 21.31 2.67
N VAL A 150 12.36 20.98 3.93
CA VAL A 150 11.16 20.23 4.34
C VAL A 150 10.14 21.21 4.94
N VAL A 151 8.90 21.18 4.47
CA VAL A 151 7.88 22.14 4.85
C VAL A 151 6.57 21.47 5.25
N SER A 152 5.89 22.06 6.26
CA SER A 152 4.51 21.73 6.57
C SER A 152 3.57 22.40 5.57
N VAL A 153 2.63 21.64 5.03
CA VAL A 153 1.60 22.09 4.11
C VAL A 153 0.25 22.05 4.81
N PRO A 154 -0.45 23.17 4.98
CA PRO A 154 -1.80 23.18 5.54
C PRO A 154 -2.75 22.26 4.76
N SER A 155 -3.65 21.56 5.45
CA SER A 155 -4.59 20.62 4.82
C SER A 155 -5.41 21.25 3.69
N GLY A 156 -5.84 22.50 3.84
CA GLY A 156 -6.53 23.26 2.80
C GLY A 156 -5.70 23.55 1.53
N ARG A 157 -4.39 23.33 1.57
CA ARG A 157 -3.46 23.52 0.45
C ARG A 157 -2.89 22.19 -0.08
N ALA A 158 -3.35 21.06 0.48
CA ALA A 158 -2.80 19.74 0.13
C ALA A 158 -2.94 19.42 -1.37
N VAL A 159 -4.10 19.70 -1.98
CA VAL A 159 -4.33 19.48 -3.41
C VAL A 159 -3.47 20.40 -4.28
N ASP A 160 -3.29 21.67 -3.89
CA ASP A 160 -2.42 22.61 -4.59
C ASP A 160 -0.95 22.16 -4.57
N HIS A 161 -0.54 21.54 -3.47
CA HIS A 161 0.85 21.11 -3.30
C HIS A 161 1.10 19.73 -3.92
N PHE A 162 0.26 18.74 -3.60
CA PHE A 162 0.44 17.33 -3.98
C PHE A 162 -0.40 16.91 -5.18
N SER A 163 -1.13 17.85 -5.83
CA SER A 163 -2.05 17.53 -6.91
C SER A 163 -3.06 16.46 -6.46
N TRP A 164 -3.40 15.51 -7.32
CA TRP A 164 -4.36 14.43 -7.02
C TRP A 164 -3.98 13.61 -5.78
N LEU A 165 -2.69 13.52 -5.45
CA LEU A 165 -2.20 12.76 -4.30
C LEU A 165 -2.58 13.40 -2.96
N GLY A 166 -2.83 14.71 -2.92
CA GLY A 166 -3.16 15.44 -1.69
C GLY A 166 -4.38 14.90 -0.95
N GLY A 167 -5.37 14.38 -1.67
CA GLY A 167 -6.55 13.75 -1.07
C GLY A 167 -6.26 12.41 -0.37
N PHE A 168 -5.20 11.73 -0.76
CA PHE A 168 -4.79 10.44 -0.18
C PHE A 168 -3.70 10.62 0.88
N PHE A 169 -2.78 11.54 0.66
CA PHE A 169 -1.60 11.72 1.50
C PHE A 169 -1.92 12.23 2.91
N ALA A 170 -3.10 12.84 3.11
CA ALA A 170 -3.60 13.23 4.41
C ALA A 170 -4.12 12.06 5.28
N ALA A 171 -4.37 10.88 4.69
CA ALA A 171 -4.96 9.77 5.42
C ALA A 171 -3.96 9.12 6.38
N ASP A 172 -4.37 8.86 7.63
CA ASP A 172 -3.66 7.96 8.55
C ASP A 172 -4.17 6.54 8.31
N ALA A 173 -3.32 5.66 7.82
CA ALA A 173 -3.73 4.34 7.36
C ALA A 173 -2.76 3.22 7.76
N PRO A 174 -2.29 3.16 9.02
CA PRO A 174 -1.40 2.09 9.45
C PRO A 174 -2.10 0.73 9.32
N ALA A 175 -1.36 -0.29 8.92
CA ALA A 175 -1.89 -1.63 8.72
C ALA A 175 -0.94 -2.73 9.25
N SER A 176 -1.53 -3.76 9.88
CA SER A 176 -0.82 -4.94 10.35
C SER A 176 -0.60 -5.95 9.21
N ASN A 177 0.38 -6.80 9.37
CA ASN A 177 0.63 -7.97 8.55
C ASN A 177 0.66 -9.28 9.37
N THR A 178 0.23 -9.22 10.63
CA THR A 178 0.41 -10.31 11.59
C THR A 178 -0.25 -11.61 11.12
N LEU A 179 -1.53 -11.54 10.73
CA LEU A 179 -2.24 -12.72 10.25
C LEU A 179 -1.66 -13.25 8.93
N THR A 180 -1.24 -12.37 8.04
CA THR A 180 -0.59 -12.74 6.77
C THR A 180 0.68 -13.56 7.02
N ARG A 181 1.51 -13.14 7.98
CA ARG A 181 2.73 -13.85 8.36
C ARG A 181 2.42 -15.20 9.00
N GLU A 182 1.44 -15.24 9.90
CA GLU A 182 1.00 -16.49 10.55
C GLU A 182 0.47 -17.52 9.54
N LEU A 183 -0.33 -17.08 8.58
CA LEU A 183 -0.97 -17.98 7.61
C LEU A 183 0.01 -18.54 6.58
N LEU A 184 0.98 -17.76 6.13
CA LEU A 184 1.82 -18.11 4.99
C LEU A 184 3.31 -18.28 5.35
N GLY A 185 3.71 -18.01 6.60
CA GLY A 185 5.12 -17.94 6.95
C GLY A 185 5.88 -16.86 6.17
N TRP A 186 5.16 -15.84 5.68
CA TRP A 186 5.76 -14.77 4.90
C TRP A 186 6.57 -13.83 5.80
N GLU A 187 7.81 -13.60 5.44
CA GLU A 187 8.71 -12.68 6.12
C GLU A 187 9.25 -11.67 5.12
N PRO A 188 8.99 -10.36 5.31
CA PRO A 188 9.64 -9.32 4.53
C PRO A 188 11.12 -9.23 4.95
N ILE A 189 12.02 -9.31 3.98
CA ILE A 189 13.48 -9.34 4.21
C ILE A 189 14.21 -8.20 3.51
N HIS A 190 13.52 -7.43 2.69
CA HIS A 190 14.10 -6.29 2.00
C HIS A 190 14.04 -5.02 2.86
N PRO A 191 14.79 -3.97 2.50
CA PRO A 191 14.81 -2.72 3.25
C PRO A 191 13.43 -2.14 3.48
N GLY A 192 13.22 -1.53 4.65
CA GLY A 192 12.07 -0.67 4.89
C GLY A 192 12.12 0.62 4.06
N LEU A 193 11.02 1.36 4.02
CA LEU A 193 10.85 2.52 3.15
C LEU A 193 11.96 3.57 3.31
N ILE A 194 12.29 3.94 4.53
CA ILE A 194 13.29 5.01 4.78
C ILE A 194 14.69 4.54 4.39
N GLU A 195 15.04 3.30 4.75
CA GLU A 195 16.32 2.72 4.34
C GLU A 195 16.44 2.65 2.81
N ASP A 196 15.35 2.33 2.11
CA ASP A 196 15.34 2.26 0.66
C ASP A 196 15.44 3.63 -0.01
N LEU A 197 14.79 4.66 0.54
CA LEU A 197 14.97 6.06 0.13
C LEU A 197 16.43 6.51 0.32
N ASP A 198 17.03 6.20 1.46
CA ASP A 198 18.41 6.58 1.79
C ASP A 198 19.47 5.92 0.85
N LYS A 199 19.10 4.85 0.10
CA LYS A 199 19.94 4.30 -1.00
C LYS A 199 20.07 5.22 -2.20
N GLY A 200 19.24 6.22 -2.33
CA GLY A 200 19.39 7.30 -3.29
C GLY A 200 18.92 7.03 -4.71
N HIS A 201 18.44 5.84 -5.06
CA HIS A 201 18.01 5.52 -6.43
C HIS A 201 16.79 6.32 -6.91
N TYR A 202 15.96 6.85 -5.99
CA TYR A 202 14.86 7.77 -6.31
C TYR A 202 15.32 9.17 -6.72
N PHE A 203 16.55 9.54 -6.41
CA PHE A 203 17.05 10.91 -6.55
C PHE A 203 18.02 11.09 -7.73
N GLN A 204 18.37 10.00 -8.40
CA GLN A 204 19.19 10.01 -9.60
C GLN A 204 18.36 10.50 -10.80
N ASN A 205 18.94 11.41 -11.60
CA ASN A 205 18.33 11.91 -12.84
C ASN A 205 18.47 10.89 -13.97
#